data_7be72a6b2de2ddc4e6d92a9734d7e804
#
_entry.id   7be72a6b2de2ddc4e6d92a9734d7e804
#
_cell.length_a   1.000
_cell.length_b   1.000
_cell.length_c   1.000
_cell.angle_alpha   90.00
_cell.angle_beta   90.00
_cell.angle_gamma   90.00
#
_symmetry.space_group_name_H-M   'P 1'
#
loop_
_entity.id
_entity.type
_entity.pdbx_description
1 polymer ?
#
loop_
_entity_poly.entity_id
_entity_poly.type
_entity_poly.pdbx_seq_one_letter_code
_entity_poly.pdbx_strand_id
1 'polypeptide(L)'
;VDAIAVALEQKGLGSKRVHYRLRDWGISRQRYWGCPIPLIHCADCGVVPVPDDQLPVVLPQDLVPDGSGNPLAKTPSFYECACPKCGKAARRETDTMDTFVDSSWYYARYACPDQNLAMTDERVNYWLPADQYIGGIEHAILHLLYSRFWSKVMRDLGLMTLDEPFTNLLTQGMVLNEIFYRKSDSGRITYFNPMEVNIQYDEQGKRCGAILQADNQPVESGGIGTMSKSKNNGVDPQKLVEEYGADTARLFMMFASPPTQTLEWADAGVDGAYRFLKRLWKQVYTHLQHGIVRIDPALHQTLTPELKALRCQLHQTVAKVSDDLDRRHTFNTAIAAVMELMNGLAKSQGADPASRNLMQEALENIVLLLSPIVPHICHELWRELKPGTELFDQPWPQADNTAMVQDEIKLIVQVNGKLRGEINVTKDAGKDAIEHAALTNEHVLKFIEGQAVKKIIVVPGRLVNIVV
;
A
#
# COMPACT_ATOMS: atom_id res chain seq x y z
N VAL A 1 4.08 19.98 -30.74
CA VAL A 1 5.16 19.18 -31.34
C VAL A 1 4.72 18.65 -32.71
N ASP A 2 3.55 17.99 -32.80
CA ASP A 2 3.11 17.32 -34.04
C ASP A 2 2.88 18.29 -35.22
N ALA A 3 2.25 19.45 -34.98
CA ALA A 3 2.08 20.50 -36.01
C ALA A 3 3.41 21.01 -36.59
N ILE A 4 4.43 21.15 -35.71
CA ILE A 4 5.78 21.54 -36.16
C ILE A 4 6.45 20.44 -36.97
N ALA A 5 6.30 19.17 -36.51
CA ALA A 5 6.85 18.02 -37.24
C ALA A 5 6.25 17.92 -38.63
N VAL A 6 4.93 18.03 -38.81
CA VAL A 6 4.24 18.07 -40.07
C VAL A 6 4.73 19.20 -40.99
N ALA A 7 4.87 20.43 -40.43
CA ALA A 7 5.36 21.57 -41.22
C ALA A 7 6.82 21.40 -41.68
N LEU A 8 7.67 20.77 -40.90
CA LEU A 8 9.06 20.45 -41.26
C LEU A 8 9.11 19.35 -42.33
N GLU A 9 8.26 18.35 -42.21
CA GLU A 9 8.17 17.25 -43.17
C GLU A 9 7.68 17.74 -44.53
N GLN A 10 6.64 18.59 -44.58
CA GLN A 10 6.15 19.25 -45.80
C GLN A 10 7.21 20.12 -46.48
N LYS A 11 8.16 20.68 -45.74
CA LYS A 11 9.27 21.48 -46.26
C LYS A 11 10.50 20.65 -46.63
N GLY A 12 10.48 19.33 -46.40
CA GLY A 12 11.63 18.45 -46.58
C GLY A 12 12.79 18.71 -45.65
N LEU A 13 12.56 19.40 -44.52
CA LEU A 13 13.60 19.82 -43.55
C LEU A 13 13.75 18.86 -42.37
N GLY A 14 12.86 17.89 -42.20
CA GLY A 14 12.93 16.91 -41.14
C GLY A 14 11.71 16.02 -41.07
N SER A 15 11.76 14.95 -40.30
CA SER A 15 10.65 14.04 -40.05
C SER A 15 10.60 13.59 -38.59
N LYS A 16 9.42 13.22 -38.14
CA LYS A 16 9.26 12.62 -36.80
C LYS A 16 9.90 11.24 -36.79
N ARG A 17 10.82 11.00 -35.84
CA ARG A 17 11.43 9.69 -35.65
C ARG A 17 11.10 9.17 -34.26
N VAL A 18 10.81 7.89 -34.18
CA VAL A 18 10.65 7.16 -32.92
C VAL A 18 11.98 6.50 -32.57
N HIS A 19 12.49 6.78 -31.40
CA HIS A 19 13.69 6.12 -30.85
C HIS A 19 13.29 5.18 -29.73
N TYR A 20 13.58 3.90 -29.90
CA TYR A 20 13.41 2.90 -28.84
C TYR A 20 14.66 2.90 -27.96
N ARG A 21 14.44 3.04 -26.62
CA ARG A 21 15.51 2.99 -25.60
C ARG A 21 15.44 1.71 -24.76
N LEU A 22 14.95 0.65 -25.36
CA LEU A 22 14.92 -0.68 -24.75
C LEU A 22 16.14 -1.47 -25.23
N ARG A 23 16.82 -2.13 -24.29
CA ARG A 23 17.87 -3.10 -24.61
C ARG A 23 17.24 -4.45 -24.89
N ASP A 24 17.90 -5.26 -25.75
CA ASP A 24 17.45 -6.61 -26.02
C ASP A 24 17.46 -7.45 -24.74
N TRP A 25 16.44 -8.25 -24.56
CA TRP A 25 16.36 -9.20 -23.47
C TRP A 25 16.95 -10.54 -23.92
N GLY A 26 18.20 -10.78 -23.55
CA GLY A 26 18.80 -12.11 -23.72
C GLY A 26 18.23 -13.07 -22.67
N ILE A 27 17.45 -14.04 -23.09
CA ILE A 27 16.73 -14.97 -22.18
C ILE A 27 17.58 -16.16 -21.72
N SER A 28 18.69 -16.45 -22.40
CA SER A 28 19.56 -17.62 -22.13
C SER A 28 20.39 -17.45 -20.86
N ARG A 29 20.41 -18.47 -20.00
CA ARG A 29 21.17 -18.50 -18.75
C ARG A 29 21.93 -19.81 -18.61
N GLN A 30 23.21 -19.73 -18.26
CA GLN A 30 24.10 -20.87 -18.00
C GLN A 30 23.93 -21.35 -16.56
N ARG A 31 22.74 -21.82 -16.25
CA ARG A 31 22.41 -22.31 -14.90
C ARG A 31 21.35 -23.41 -14.94
N TYR A 32 21.31 -24.23 -13.89
CA TYR A 32 20.35 -25.33 -13.76
C TYR A 32 18.90 -24.81 -13.64
N TRP A 33 18.68 -23.80 -12.78
CA TRP A 33 17.34 -23.34 -12.44
C TRP A 33 16.76 -22.45 -13.53
N GLY A 34 15.67 -22.89 -14.14
CA GLY A 34 14.93 -22.21 -15.18
C GLY A 34 14.29 -23.21 -16.16
N CYS A 35 13.41 -22.72 -17.02
CA CYS A 35 12.82 -23.54 -18.07
C CYS A 35 13.89 -23.92 -19.10
N PRO A 36 14.11 -25.21 -19.42
CA PRO A 36 15.05 -25.60 -20.48
C PRO A 36 14.66 -25.01 -21.84
N ILE A 37 15.66 -24.56 -22.60
CA ILE A 37 15.45 -24.09 -23.97
C ILE A 37 15.31 -25.32 -24.88
N PRO A 38 14.18 -25.54 -25.57
CA PRO A 38 13.88 -26.76 -26.30
C PRO A 38 14.52 -26.80 -27.69
N LEU A 39 15.87 -26.73 -27.73
CA LEU A 39 16.65 -26.71 -28.96
C LEU A 39 17.70 -27.83 -28.95
N ILE A 40 18.06 -28.30 -30.16
CA ILE A 40 19.10 -29.30 -30.41
C ILE A 40 20.08 -28.75 -31.45
N HIS A 41 21.35 -28.80 -31.16
CA HIS A 41 22.45 -28.37 -32.02
C HIS A 41 22.99 -29.59 -32.81
N CYS A 42 22.81 -29.59 -34.11
CA CYS A 42 23.31 -30.61 -35.02
C CYS A 42 24.38 -30.04 -35.95
N ALA A 43 25.47 -30.74 -36.12
CA ALA A 43 26.59 -30.30 -37.02
C ALA A 43 26.13 -30.10 -38.47
N ASP A 44 25.20 -30.95 -38.95
CA ASP A 44 24.71 -30.90 -40.35
C ASP A 44 23.46 -30.06 -40.52
N CYS A 45 22.55 -30.07 -39.56
CA CYS A 45 21.22 -29.44 -39.66
C CYS A 45 21.14 -28.05 -39.00
N GLY A 46 22.20 -27.64 -38.28
CA GLY A 46 22.17 -26.44 -37.47
C GLY A 46 21.32 -26.59 -36.21
N VAL A 47 20.65 -25.52 -35.80
CA VAL A 47 19.72 -25.50 -34.67
C VAL A 47 18.38 -26.07 -35.07
N VAL A 48 17.92 -27.10 -34.36
CA VAL A 48 16.65 -27.80 -34.62
C VAL A 48 15.81 -27.79 -33.35
N PRO A 49 14.51 -27.48 -33.38
CA PRO A 49 13.64 -27.56 -32.22
C PRO A 49 13.46 -29.01 -31.76
N VAL A 50 13.29 -29.20 -30.47
CA VAL A 50 12.82 -30.48 -29.92
C VAL A 50 11.43 -30.76 -30.47
N PRO A 51 11.12 -31.97 -30.94
CA PRO A 51 9.77 -32.31 -31.43
C PRO A 51 8.71 -32.17 -30.33
N ASP A 52 7.50 -31.80 -30.74
CA ASP A 52 6.39 -31.53 -29.81
C ASP A 52 6.03 -32.73 -28.93
N ASP A 53 6.14 -33.96 -29.50
CA ASP A 53 5.91 -35.21 -28.77
C ASP A 53 7.00 -35.58 -27.74
N GLN A 54 8.11 -34.83 -27.74
CA GLN A 54 9.21 -34.95 -26.77
C GLN A 54 9.24 -33.79 -25.76
N LEU A 55 8.25 -32.94 -25.75
CA LEU A 55 8.08 -31.89 -24.76
C LEU A 55 7.25 -32.38 -23.55
N PRO A 56 7.52 -31.88 -22.37
CA PRO A 56 8.54 -30.90 -22.00
C PRO A 56 9.95 -31.50 -21.89
N VAL A 57 10.98 -30.69 -22.12
CA VAL A 57 12.35 -31.05 -21.77
C VAL A 57 12.48 -31.03 -20.25
N VAL A 58 12.72 -32.22 -19.66
CA VAL A 58 12.75 -32.39 -18.20
C VAL A 58 14.18 -32.20 -17.67
N LEU A 59 14.35 -31.40 -16.63
CA LEU A 59 15.63 -31.25 -15.92
C LEU A 59 15.96 -32.53 -15.10
N PRO A 60 17.24 -32.95 -15.08
CA PRO A 60 17.67 -34.07 -14.23
C PRO A 60 17.48 -33.72 -12.75
N GLN A 61 16.87 -34.61 -11.97
CA GLN A 61 16.58 -34.36 -10.56
C GLN A 61 17.73 -34.74 -9.61
N ASP A 62 18.70 -35.48 -10.09
CA ASP A 62 19.83 -36.01 -9.34
C ASP A 62 21.11 -35.17 -9.44
N LEU A 63 21.01 -33.98 -10.07
CA LEU A 63 22.14 -33.07 -10.20
C LEU A 63 22.40 -32.29 -8.92
N VAL A 64 23.65 -32.35 -8.45
CA VAL A 64 24.16 -31.54 -7.36
C VAL A 64 25.08 -30.47 -7.96
N PRO A 65 24.73 -29.16 -7.86
CA PRO A 65 25.61 -28.09 -8.32
C PRO A 65 26.93 -28.07 -7.51
N ASP A 66 28.04 -28.09 -8.21
CA ASP A 66 29.41 -28.05 -7.61
C ASP A 66 29.95 -26.64 -7.45
N GLY A 67 29.15 -25.62 -7.76
CA GLY A 67 29.55 -24.21 -7.71
C GLY A 67 30.41 -23.73 -8.88
N SER A 68 30.67 -24.59 -9.87
CA SER A 68 31.52 -24.29 -11.02
C SER A 68 30.78 -24.47 -12.35
N GLY A 69 30.51 -23.37 -13.05
CA GLY A 69 29.91 -23.38 -14.39
C GLY A 69 28.48 -23.94 -14.45
N ASN A 70 28.03 -24.26 -15.66
CA ASN A 70 26.67 -24.78 -15.90
C ASN A 70 26.61 -26.31 -15.64
N PRO A 71 25.84 -26.78 -14.64
CA PRO A 71 25.73 -28.21 -14.32
C PRO A 71 25.20 -29.06 -15.48
N LEU A 72 24.24 -28.51 -16.25
CA LEU A 72 23.65 -29.21 -17.39
C LEU A 72 24.66 -29.47 -18.52
N ALA A 73 25.60 -28.56 -18.72
CA ALA A 73 26.68 -28.70 -19.69
C ALA A 73 27.70 -29.78 -19.34
N LYS A 74 27.72 -30.23 -18.06
CA LYS A 74 28.58 -31.30 -17.52
C LYS A 74 27.88 -32.67 -17.47
N THR A 75 26.61 -32.76 -17.89
CA THR A 75 25.77 -33.96 -17.76
C THR A 75 25.49 -34.57 -19.11
N PRO A 76 26.31 -35.55 -19.59
CA PRO A 76 26.13 -36.19 -20.90
C PRO A 76 24.73 -36.75 -21.12
N SER A 77 24.15 -37.40 -20.12
CA SER A 77 22.81 -37.98 -20.17
C SER A 77 21.71 -36.95 -20.43
N PHE A 78 21.94 -35.66 -20.15
CA PHE A 78 21.01 -34.57 -20.45
C PHE A 78 21.20 -34.02 -21.87
N TYR A 79 22.47 -33.79 -22.29
CA TYR A 79 22.73 -33.09 -23.53
C TYR A 79 22.98 -33.98 -24.75
N GLU A 80 23.43 -35.23 -24.58
CA GLU A 80 23.64 -36.16 -25.71
C GLU A 80 22.30 -36.63 -26.26
N CYS A 81 22.07 -36.45 -27.55
CA CYS A 81 20.84 -36.85 -28.21
C CYS A 81 21.05 -37.12 -29.69
N ALA A 82 20.06 -37.72 -30.36
CA ALA A 82 20.00 -37.80 -31.80
C ALA A 82 19.31 -36.54 -32.40
N CYS A 83 19.78 -36.08 -33.51
CA CYS A 83 19.11 -35.02 -34.28
C CYS A 83 17.75 -35.50 -34.78
N PRO A 84 16.63 -34.86 -34.47
CA PRO A 84 15.31 -35.30 -34.92
C PRO A 84 15.12 -35.18 -36.46
N LYS A 85 15.96 -34.37 -37.13
CA LYS A 85 15.87 -34.15 -38.55
C LYS A 85 16.70 -35.16 -39.37
N CYS A 86 17.89 -35.56 -38.93
CA CYS A 86 18.79 -36.41 -39.69
C CYS A 86 19.25 -37.70 -38.96
N GLY A 87 18.88 -37.91 -37.70
CA GLY A 87 19.21 -39.08 -36.90
C GLY A 87 20.67 -39.14 -36.41
N LYS A 88 21.56 -38.20 -36.83
CA LYS A 88 22.96 -38.18 -36.40
C LYS A 88 23.11 -37.71 -34.95
N ALA A 89 24.25 -38.01 -34.35
CA ALA A 89 24.63 -37.50 -33.02
C ALA A 89 24.54 -35.97 -32.97
N ALA A 90 23.88 -35.44 -31.98
CA ALA A 90 23.63 -34.04 -31.77
C ALA A 90 23.70 -33.68 -30.27
N ARG A 91 23.61 -32.42 -29.94
CA ARG A 91 23.68 -31.94 -28.57
C ARG A 91 22.47 -31.09 -28.26
N ARG A 92 21.74 -31.45 -27.20
CA ARG A 92 20.67 -30.62 -26.64
C ARG A 92 21.25 -29.33 -26.08
N GLU A 93 20.47 -28.22 -26.18
CA GLU A 93 20.79 -26.97 -25.51
C GLU A 93 20.86 -27.19 -23.98
N THR A 94 21.91 -26.64 -23.36
CA THR A 94 22.16 -26.76 -21.92
C THR A 94 21.83 -25.51 -21.14
N ASP A 95 21.56 -24.41 -21.84
CA ASP A 95 21.09 -23.20 -21.20
C ASP A 95 19.60 -23.32 -20.82
N THR A 96 19.23 -22.65 -19.73
CA THR A 96 17.85 -22.47 -19.34
C THR A 96 17.39 -21.05 -19.61
N MET A 97 16.10 -20.82 -19.65
CA MET A 97 15.55 -19.49 -19.80
C MET A 97 15.69 -18.71 -18.50
N ASP A 98 15.81 -17.38 -18.61
CA ASP A 98 15.70 -16.47 -17.50
C ASP A 98 14.36 -16.71 -16.77
N THR A 99 14.38 -16.77 -15.45
CA THR A 99 13.17 -16.99 -14.63
C THR A 99 12.13 -15.89 -14.75
N PHE A 100 12.48 -14.73 -15.32
CA PHE A 100 11.51 -13.72 -15.75
C PHE A 100 10.59 -14.20 -16.88
N VAL A 101 10.97 -15.22 -17.65
CA VAL A 101 10.07 -15.84 -18.64
C VAL A 101 8.87 -16.45 -17.92
N ASP A 102 9.11 -17.25 -16.89
CA ASP A 102 8.05 -17.90 -16.10
C ASP A 102 7.17 -16.86 -15.40
N SER A 103 7.80 -15.85 -14.76
CA SER A 103 7.08 -14.79 -14.07
C SER A 103 6.31 -13.86 -15.01
N SER A 104 6.62 -13.88 -16.29
CA SER A 104 5.95 -13.00 -17.27
C SER A 104 4.53 -13.44 -17.63
N TRP A 105 4.15 -14.68 -17.32
CA TRP A 105 2.82 -15.21 -17.66
C TRP A 105 2.19 -16.12 -16.59
N TYR A 106 2.78 -16.23 -15.41
CA TYR A 106 2.30 -17.11 -14.31
C TYR A 106 0.82 -16.86 -13.97
N TYR A 107 0.37 -15.59 -14.03
CA TYR A 107 -1.02 -15.22 -13.78
C TYR A 107 -1.99 -15.85 -14.80
N ALA A 108 -1.57 -15.99 -16.06
CA ALA A 108 -2.34 -16.71 -17.08
C ALA A 108 -2.40 -18.23 -16.77
N ARG A 109 -1.28 -18.80 -16.32
CA ARG A 109 -1.24 -20.20 -15.88
C ARG A 109 -2.14 -20.45 -14.66
N TYR A 110 -2.22 -19.51 -13.74
CA TYR A 110 -3.10 -19.62 -12.55
C TYR A 110 -4.59 -19.64 -12.92
N ALA A 111 -4.99 -19.07 -14.04
CA ALA A 111 -6.36 -19.15 -14.53
C ALA A 111 -6.75 -20.54 -15.03
N CYS A 112 -5.77 -21.38 -15.39
CA CYS A 112 -5.97 -22.75 -15.89
C CYS A 112 -4.88 -23.72 -15.36
N PRO A 113 -4.80 -23.94 -14.03
CA PRO A 113 -3.70 -24.65 -13.39
C PRO A 113 -3.62 -26.15 -13.75
N ASP A 114 -4.71 -26.76 -14.13
CA ASP A 114 -4.87 -28.16 -14.53
C ASP A 114 -4.70 -28.42 -16.03
N GLN A 115 -4.43 -27.37 -16.84
CA GLN A 115 -4.17 -27.53 -18.26
C GLN A 115 -2.81 -28.21 -18.49
N ASN A 116 -2.80 -29.40 -19.12
CA ASN A 116 -1.60 -30.22 -19.34
C ASN A 116 -1.20 -30.34 -20.83
N LEU A 117 -2.04 -29.88 -21.76
CA LEU A 117 -1.81 -30.02 -23.19
C LEU A 117 -1.31 -28.73 -23.86
N ALA A 118 -1.59 -27.58 -23.23
CA ALA A 118 -1.20 -26.26 -23.74
C ALA A 118 -0.79 -25.32 -22.61
N MET A 119 -0.23 -24.14 -22.95
CA MET A 119 0.13 -23.12 -21.98
C MET A 119 -1.11 -22.57 -21.26
N THR A 120 -2.19 -22.32 -22.00
CA THR A 120 -3.46 -21.77 -21.49
C THR A 120 -4.65 -22.41 -22.21
N ASP A 121 -5.87 -22.15 -21.72
CA ASP A 121 -7.14 -22.40 -22.39
C ASP A 121 -8.07 -21.19 -22.28
N GLU A 122 -9.34 -21.35 -22.72
CA GLU A 122 -10.31 -20.24 -22.76
C GLU A 122 -10.56 -19.56 -21.40
N ARG A 123 -10.31 -20.24 -20.29
CA ARG A 123 -10.48 -19.67 -18.94
C ARG A 123 -9.60 -18.43 -18.69
N VAL A 124 -8.48 -18.32 -19.39
CA VAL A 124 -7.61 -17.15 -19.32
C VAL A 124 -8.34 -15.89 -19.76
N ASN A 125 -9.18 -15.97 -20.79
CA ASN A 125 -9.92 -14.82 -21.33
C ASN A 125 -11.11 -14.40 -20.43
N TYR A 126 -11.56 -15.29 -19.53
CA TYR A 126 -12.57 -14.97 -18.53
C TYR A 126 -11.97 -14.28 -17.29
N TRP A 127 -10.84 -14.78 -16.79
CA TRP A 127 -10.24 -14.30 -15.54
C TRP A 127 -9.33 -13.09 -15.72
N LEU A 128 -8.81 -12.85 -16.90
CA LEU A 128 -7.89 -11.75 -17.20
C LEU A 128 -8.52 -10.71 -18.14
N PRO A 129 -8.04 -9.45 -18.10
CA PRO A 129 -6.92 -8.93 -17.31
C PRO A 129 -7.20 -8.92 -15.81
N ALA A 130 -6.15 -8.99 -14.98
CA ALA A 130 -6.32 -8.83 -13.54
C ALA A 130 -6.80 -7.40 -13.21
N ASP A 131 -7.84 -7.29 -12.37
CA ASP A 131 -8.48 -6.01 -12.07
C ASP A 131 -7.53 -5.06 -11.33
N GLN A 132 -6.75 -5.59 -10.40
CA GLN A 132 -5.76 -4.85 -9.63
C GLN A 132 -4.48 -5.65 -9.48
N TYR A 133 -3.35 -5.06 -9.85
CA TYR A 133 -2.03 -5.66 -9.70
C TYR A 133 -1.13 -4.80 -8.83
N ILE A 134 -0.56 -5.37 -7.76
CA ILE A 134 0.18 -4.64 -6.73
C ILE A 134 1.59 -5.21 -6.63
N GLY A 135 2.60 -4.35 -6.67
CA GLY A 135 4.00 -4.75 -6.53
C GLY A 135 4.94 -3.57 -6.35
N GLY A 136 6.23 -3.85 -6.12
CA GLY A 136 7.25 -2.83 -5.97
C GLY A 136 7.56 -2.09 -7.27
N ILE A 137 7.93 -0.83 -7.15
CA ILE A 137 8.25 0.05 -8.30
C ILE A 137 9.47 -0.48 -9.09
N GLU A 138 10.37 -1.23 -8.46
CA GLU A 138 11.55 -1.83 -9.10
C GLU A 138 11.19 -2.78 -10.24
N HIS A 139 10.00 -3.35 -10.24
CA HIS A 139 9.53 -4.24 -11.29
C HIS A 139 9.01 -3.52 -12.54
N ALA A 140 8.90 -2.20 -12.52
CA ALA A 140 8.41 -1.42 -13.68
C ALA A 140 9.24 -1.64 -14.95
N ILE A 141 10.57 -1.81 -14.83
CA ILE A 141 11.51 -2.04 -15.92
C ILE A 141 11.91 -3.52 -16.09
N LEU A 142 11.38 -4.41 -15.28
CA LEU A 142 11.64 -5.85 -15.30
C LEU A 142 10.33 -6.62 -15.52
N HIS A 143 9.78 -7.22 -14.47
CA HIS A 143 8.61 -8.07 -14.52
C HIS A 143 7.41 -7.43 -15.24
N LEU A 144 7.04 -6.18 -14.92
CA LEU A 144 5.87 -5.53 -15.53
C LEU A 144 6.06 -5.31 -17.03
N LEU A 145 7.28 -4.92 -17.46
CA LEU A 145 7.62 -4.77 -18.86
C LEU A 145 7.53 -6.10 -19.61
N TYR A 146 8.11 -7.16 -19.02
CA TYR A 146 8.14 -8.49 -19.63
C TYR A 146 6.76 -9.12 -19.65
N SER A 147 5.93 -8.94 -18.63
CA SER A 147 4.53 -9.40 -18.61
C SER A 147 3.71 -8.78 -19.76
N ARG A 148 3.85 -7.48 -19.99
CA ARG A 148 3.20 -6.80 -21.11
C ARG A 148 3.67 -7.33 -22.47
N PHE A 149 4.97 -7.48 -22.65
CA PHE A 149 5.55 -8.05 -23.86
C PHE A 149 5.05 -9.48 -24.10
N TRP A 150 5.09 -10.32 -23.05
CA TRP A 150 4.68 -11.72 -23.12
C TRP A 150 3.19 -11.86 -23.45
N SER A 151 2.33 -11.05 -22.85
CA SER A 151 0.89 -11.02 -23.18
C SER A 151 0.64 -10.73 -24.66
N LYS A 152 1.37 -9.77 -25.24
CA LYS A 152 1.24 -9.44 -26.66
C LYS A 152 1.73 -10.59 -27.57
N VAL A 153 2.82 -11.25 -27.20
CA VAL A 153 3.33 -12.44 -27.92
C VAL A 153 2.31 -13.58 -27.85
N MET A 154 1.77 -13.87 -26.66
CA MET A 154 0.77 -14.94 -26.51
C MET A 154 -0.52 -14.63 -27.27
N ARG A 155 -0.96 -13.36 -27.29
CA ARG A 155 -2.09 -12.91 -28.12
C ARG A 155 -1.82 -13.14 -29.61
N ASP A 156 -0.65 -12.72 -30.09
CA ASP A 156 -0.28 -12.84 -31.50
C ASP A 156 -0.15 -14.31 -31.94
N LEU A 157 0.14 -15.22 -31.01
CA LEU A 157 0.15 -16.66 -31.21
C LEU A 157 -1.24 -17.31 -31.02
N GLY A 158 -2.28 -16.54 -30.67
CA GLY A 158 -3.63 -17.05 -30.46
C GLY A 158 -3.86 -17.82 -29.19
N LEU A 159 -2.95 -17.70 -28.19
CA LEU A 159 -3.05 -18.37 -26.90
C LEU A 159 -3.96 -17.64 -25.92
N MET A 160 -4.21 -16.36 -26.13
CA MET A 160 -5.15 -15.52 -25.42
C MET A 160 -5.54 -14.28 -26.25
N THR A 161 -6.53 -13.50 -25.78
CA THR A 161 -7.05 -12.34 -26.54
C THR A 161 -6.64 -10.99 -25.93
N LEU A 162 -5.83 -10.98 -24.88
CA LEU A 162 -5.52 -9.79 -24.09
C LEU A 162 -4.43 -8.92 -24.73
N ASP A 163 -4.64 -7.60 -24.70
CA ASP A 163 -3.60 -6.62 -25.04
C ASP A 163 -2.70 -6.27 -23.86
N GLU A 164 -3.29 -6.13 -22.68
CA GLU A 164 -2.60 -5.78 -21.44
C GLU A 164 -3.01 -6.75 -20.33
N PRO A 165 -2.07 -7.24 -19.52
CA PRO A 165 -2.35 -8.27 -18.51
C PRO A 165 -3.07 -7.73 -17.27
N PHE A 166 -2.99 -6.41 -17.01
CA PHE A 166 -3.49 -5.77 -15.79
C PHE A 166 -4.31 -4.53 -16.13
N THR A 167 -5.50 -4.39 -15.52
CA THR A 167 -6.36 -3.23 -15.70
C THR A 167 -5.84 -2.03 -14.91
N ASN A 168 -5.48 -2.24 -13.63
CA ASN A 168 -4.91 -1.22 -12.75
C ASN A 168 -3.60 -1.71 -12.13
N LEU A 169 -2.62 -0.82 -12.09
CA LEU A 169 -1.33 -1.04 -11.45
C LEU A 169 -1.19 -0.14 -10.22
N LEU A 170 -0.87 -0.74 -9.07
CA LEU A 170 -0.43 -0.02 -7.89
C LEU A 170 1.05 -0.35 -7.65
N THR A 171 1.94 0.54 -8.04
CA THR A 171 3.38 0.41 -7.80
C THR A 171 3.71 0.96 -6.42
N GLN A 172 4.18 0.06 -5.53
CA GLN A 172 4.48 0.41 -4.14
C GLN A 172 5.86 1.06 -4.03
N GLY A 173 5.97 2.05 -3.14
CA GLY A 173 7.24 2.65 -2.75
C GLY A 173 8.14 1.67 -1.98
N MET A 174 9.40 2.03 -1.85
CA MET A 174 10.38 1.22 -1.14
C MET A 174 10.25 1.36 0.37
N VAL A 175 10.51 0.28 1.10
CA VAL A 175 10.66 0.33 2.56
C VAL A 175 12.15 0.53 2.87
N LEU A 176 12.45 1.59 3.61
CA LEU A 176 13.79 1.96 4.04
C LEU A 176 13.99 1.65 5.50
N ASN A 177 15.22 1.30 5.86
CA ASN A 177 15.63 1.18 7.25
C ASN A 177 17.08 1.59 7.41
N GLU A 178 17.49 1.82 8.63
CA GLU A 178 18.89 2.17 8.94
C GLU A 178 19.84 1.02 8.63
N ILE A 179 21.06 1.34 8.24
CA ILE A 179 22.09 0.38 7.90
C ILE A 179 23.19 0.50 8.94
N PHE A 180 23.49 -0.61 9.61
CA PHE A 180 24.60 -0.69 10.56
C PHE A 180 25.65 -1.66 10.07
N TYR A 181 26.89 -1.28 10.24
CA TYR A 181 28.00 -2.14 9.82
C TYR A 181 29.26 -1.91 10.68
N ARG A 182 30.18 -2.85 10.56
CA ARG A 182 31.54 -2.74 11.10
C ARG A 182 32.54 -3.15 10.05
N LYS A 183 33.63 -2.42 9.95
CA LYS A 183 34.79 -2.79 9.09
C LYS A 183 35.83 -3.51 9.93
N SER A 184 36.31 -4.66 9.45
CA SER A 184 37.48 -5.31 10.00
C SER A 184 38.76 -4.61 9.53
N ASP A 185 39.88 -4.90 10.18
CA ASP A 185 41.23 -4.40 9.78
C ASP A 185 41.58 -4.81 8.35
N SER A 186 41.05 -5.92 7.86
CA SER A 186 41.22 -6.36 6.47
C SER A 186 40.31 -5.63 5.46
N GLY A 187 39.50 -4.68 5.91
CA GLY A 187 38.54 -3.94 5.08
C GLY A 187 37.25 -4.68 4.79
N ARG A 188 37.03 -5.87 5.32
CA ARG A 188 35.74 -6.62 5.18
C ARG A 188 34.65 -5.93 5.97
N ILE A 189 33.49 -5.71 5.33
CA ILE A 189 32.29 -5.13 5.94
C ILE A 189 31.37 -6.26 6.43
N THR A 190 30.96 -6.18 7.69
CA THR A 190 29.92 -7.03 8.29
C THR A 190 28.71 -6.14 8.65
N TYR A 191 27.52 -6.50 8.18
CA TYR A 191 26.28 -5.78 8.43
C TYR A 191 25.52 -6.40 9.59
N PHE A 192 24.88 -5.55 10.41
CA PHE A 192 24.12 -5.94 11.59
C PHE A 192 22.66 -5.49 11.46
N ASN A 193 21.76 -6.31 12.00
CA ASN A 193 20.33 -5.97 11.98
C ASN A 193 20.08 -4.78 12.91
N PRO A 194 19.30 -3.76 12.49
CA PRO A 194 18.97 -2.61 13.35
C PRO A 194 18.34 -2.99 14.69
N MET A 195 17.57 -4.08 14.76
CA MET A 195 16.99 -4.58 16.03
C MET A 195 18.04 -5.08 17.04
N GLU A 196 19.28 -5.38 16.59
CA GLU A 196 20.39 -5.84 17.42
C GLU A 196 21.29 -4.68 17.87
N VAL A 197 20.95 -3.44 17.52
CA VAL A 197 21.79 -2.26 17.75
C VAL A 197 21.10 -1.31 18.72
N ASN A 198 21.80 -0.91 19.77
CA ASN A 198 21.37 0.11 20.69
C ASN A 198 21.92 1.48 20.29
N ILE A 199 21.04 2.42 20.01
CA ILE A 199 21.40 3.80 19.74
C ILE A 199 21.79 4.49 21.02
N GLN A 200 22.93 5.17 21.02
CA GLN A 200 23.42 5.95 22.14
C GLN A 200 23.06 7.43 21.96
N TYR A 201 22.61 8.06 23.05
CA TYR A 201 22.28 9.47 23.09
C TYR A 201 23.12 10.17 24.15
N ASP A 202 23.50 11.41 23.90
CA ASP A 202 24.17 12.27 24.86
C ASP A 202 23.17 12.86 25.90
N GLU A 203 23.69 13.62 26.86
CA GLU A 203 22.88 14.26 27.92
C GLU A 203 21.84 15.25 27.38
N GLN A 204 22.00 15.70 26.13
CA GLN A 204 21.07 16.62 25.43
C GLN A 204 20.05 15.86 24.57
N GLY A 205 20.07 14.52 24.59
CA GLY A 205 19.17 13.67 23.80
C GLY A 205 19.56 13.60 22.32
N LYS A 206 20.76 14.04 21.94
CA LYS A 206 21.27 13.93 20.58
C LYS A 206 22.00 12.61 20.42
N ARG A 207 21.75 11.93 19.32
CA ARG A 207 22.44 10.68 18.95
C ARG A 207 23.95 10.90 18.87
N CYS A 208 24.71 10.12 19.66
CA CYS A 208 26.18 10.20 19.72
C CYS A 208 26.89 8.91 19.29
N GLY A 209 26.17 7.80 19.14
CA GLY A 209 26.76 6.52 18.73
C GLY A 209 25.71 5.41 18.55
N ALA A 210 26.24 4.23 18.22
CA ALA A 210 25.49 2.99 18.15
C ALA A 210 26.37 1.82 18.59
N ILE A 211 25.84 0.87 19.34
CA ILE A 211 26.55 -0.31 19.81
C ILE A 211 25.76 -1.58 19.51
N LEU A 212 26.44 -2.65 19.14
CA LEU A 212 25.85 -3.96 18.94
C LEU A 212 25.55 -4.60 20.31
N GLN A 213 24.33 -5.09 20.50
CA GLN A 213 23.90 -5.68 21.79
C GLN A 213 24.72 -6.93 22.18
N ALA A 214 25.10 -7.73 21.18
CA ALA A 214 25.76 -9.02 21.40
C ALA A 214 27.17 -8.90 22.02
N ASP A 215 27.92 -7.83 21.71
CA ASP A 215 29.31 -7.67 22.14
C ASP A 215 29.61 -6.31 22.78
N ASN A 216 28.64 -5.43 22.87
CA ASN A 216 28.75 -4.05 23.38
C ASN A 216 29.82 -3.22 22.64
N GLN A 217 30.19 -3.58 21.41
CA GLN A 217 31.17 -2.84 20.63
C GLN A 217 30.49 -1.84 19.68
N PRO A 218 31.14 -0.73 19.35
CA PRO A 218 30.62 0.27 18.43
C PRO A 218 30.34 -0.29 17.04
N VAL A 219 29.29 0.21 16.40
CA VAL A 219 28.98 0.01 15.00
C VAL A 219 28.80 1.35 14.29
N GLU A 220 29.15 1.38 13.02
CA GLU A 220 28.99 2.56 12.17
C GLU A 220 27.58 2.59 11.54
N SER A 221 27.02 3.79 11.39
CA SER A 221 25.79 4.00 10.61
C SER A 221 26.13 4.28 9.16
N GLY A 222 25.56 3.50 8.27
CA GLY A 222 25.57 3.71 6.82
C GLY A 222 24.43 4.59 6.31
N GLY A 223 23.67 5.22 7.24
CA GLY A 223 22.47 6.00 6.93
C GLY A 223 21.27 5.13 6.63
N ILE A 224 20.21 5.77 6.11
CA ILE A 224 18.97 5.12 5.74
C ILE A 224 19.05 4.63 4.29
N GLY A 225 18.63 3.41 4.06
CA GLY A 225 18.61 2.82 2.72
C GLY A 225 17.59 1.72 2.58
N THR A 226 17.36 1.30 1.34
CA THR A 226 16.43 0.21 1.02
C THR A 226 16.78 -1.05 1.81
N MET A 227 15.75 -1.68 2.38
CA MET A 227 15.88 -2.97 3.06
C MET A 227 16.38 -4.03 2.07
N SER A 228 17.44 -4.74 2.45
CA SER A 228 18.00 -5.83 1.64
C SER A 228 18.65 -6.90 2.51
N LYS A 229 18.62 -8.13 2.03
CA LYS A 229 19.31 -9.25 2.70
C LYS A 229 20.81 -9.03 2.79
N SER A 230 21.42 -8.42 1.76
CA SER A 230 22.88 -8.16 1.73
C SER A 230 23.34 -7.13 2.75
N LYS A 231 22.47 -6.22 3.18
CA LYS A 231 22.76 -5.21 4.21
C LYS A 231 22.19 -5.58 5.57
N ASN A 232 21.51 -6.71 5.68
CA ASN A 232 20.89 -7.21 6.92
C ASN A 232 20.05 -6.14 7.66
N ASN A 233 19.40 -5.23 6.92
CA ASN A 233 18.60 -4.15 7.49
C ASN A 233 17.10 -4.36 7.33
N GLY A 234 16.67 -5.58 7.05
CA GLY A 234 15.26 -5.97 7.01
C GLY A 234 14.68 -6.17 8.41
N VAL A 235 13.38 -6.01 8.53
CA VAL A 235 12.60 -6.38 9.71
C VAL A 235 12.04 -7.78 9.50
N ASP A 236 12.19 -8.64 10.51
CA ASP A 236 11.61 -9.98 10.49
C ASP A 236 10.10 -9.89 10.81
N PRO A 237 9.21 -10.16 9.83
CA PRO A 237 7.77 -10.09 10.05
C PRO A 237 7.28 -11.03 11.14
N GLN A 238 7.91 -12.20 11.30
CA GLN A 238 7.51 -13.19 12.29
C GLN A 238 7.70 -12.64 13.71
N LYS A 239 8.88 -12.10 14.01
CA LYS A 239 9.15 -11.46 15.31
C LYS A 239 8.20 -10.32 15.61
N LEU A 240 7.92 -9.48 14.61
CA LEU A 240 6.98 -8.37 14.74
C LEU A 240 5.57 -8.86 15.10
N VAL A 241 5.11 -9.93 14.43
CA VAL A 241 3.79 -10.53 14.69
C VAL A 241 3.74 -11.20 16.05
N GLU A 242 4.80 -11.87 16.50
CA GLU A 242 4.89 -12.49 17.84
C GLU A 242 4.84 -11.44 18.97
N GLU A 243 5.47 -10.28 18.78
CA GLU A 243 5.53 -9.22 19.78
C GLU A 243 4.28 -8.35 19.80
N TYR A 244 3.80 -7.92 18.65
CA TYR A 244 2.74 -6.89 18.53
C TYR A 244 1.43 -7.41 17.94
N GLY A 245 1.42 -8.59 17.35
CA GLY A 245 0.28 -9.13 16.61
C GLY A 245 0.21 -8.67 15.15
N ALA A 246 -0.42 -9.50 14.33
CA ALA A 246 -0.53 -9.25 12.87
C ALA A 246 -1.27 -7.95 12.55
N ASP A 247 -2.33 -7.62 13.27
CA ASP A 247 -3.12 -6.40 13.03
C ASP A 247 -2.33 -5.13 13.30
N THR A 248 -1.41 -5.15 14.29
CA THR A 248 -0.52 -4.01 14.53
C THR A 248 0.44 -3.78 13.37
N ALA A 249 1.05 -4.85 12.85
CA ALA A 249 1.92 -4.78 11.69
C ALA A 249 1.17 -4.25 10.44
N ARG A 250 -0.03 -4.77 10.18
CA ARG A 250 -0.90 -4.32 9.08
C ARG A 250 -1.27 -2.84 9.22
N LEU A 251 -1.70 -2.43 10.41
CA LEU A 251 -2.08 -1.05 10.69
C LEU A 251 -0.90 -0.09 10.49
N PHE A 252 0.28 -0.45 11.01
CA PHE A 252 1.48 0.36 10.84
C PHE A 252 1.82 0.55 9.37
N MET A 253 1.89 -0.53 8.59
CA MET A 253 2.23 -0.48 7.17
C MET A 253 1.27 0.40 6.36
N MET A 254 -0.04 0.33 6.67
CA MET A 254 -1.05 1.10 5.94
C MET A 254 -1.18 2.55 6.44
N PHE A 255 -0.78 2.83 7.68
CA PHE A 255 -0.87 4.17 8.27
C PHE A 255 0.36 5.03 8.01
N ALA A 256 1.55 4.43 8.00
CA ALA A 256 2.81 5.17 7.99
C ALA A 256 3.05 5.99 6.71
N SER A 257 2.58 5.51 5.56
CA SER A 257 2.77 6.19 4.28
C SER A 257 1.71 5.75 3.26
N PRO A 258 1.31 6.61 2.29
CA PRO A 258 0.58 6.15 1.11
C PRO A 258 1.35 5.04 0.38
N PRO A 259 0.68 4.01 -0.18
CA PRO A 259 1.36 2.85 -0.74
C PRO A 259 2.34 3.15 -1.87
N THR A 260 2.12 4.24 -2.62
CA THR A 260 3.01 4.67 -3.71
C THR A 260 4.25 5.45 -3.25
N GLN A 261 4.32 5.80 -1.97
CA GLN A 261 5.44 6.55 -1.41
C GLN A 261 6.40 5.66 -0.65
N THR A 262 7.64 6.12 -0.55
CA THR A 262 8.67 5.47 0.25
C THR A 262 8.33 5.55 1.74
N LEU A 263 8.44 4.42 2.43
CA LEU A 263 8.24 4.28 3.87
C LEU A 263 9.60 4.15 4.56
N GLU A 264 9.89 5.01 5.51
CA GLU A 264 10.97 4.82 6.46
C GLU A 264 10.46 4.07 7.70
N TRP A 265 11.10 2.94 8.02
CA TRP A 265 10.74 2.13 9.17
C TRP A 265 11.01 2.88 10.47
N ALA A 266 10.04 2.85 11.39
CA ALA A 266 10.15 3.47 12.71
C ALA A 266 9.42 2.62 13.76
N ASP A 267 10.15 2.06 14.72
CA ASP A 267 9.59 1.23 15.79
C ASP A 267 8.57 2.00 16.66
N ALA A 268 8.80 3.29 16.89
CA ALA A 268 7.84 4.16 17.57
C ALA A 268 6.48 4.25 16.86
N GLY A 269 6.45 4.08 15.53
CA GLY A 269 5.23 4.00 14.74
C GLY A 269 4.45 2.71 14.98
N VAL A 270 5.17 1.58 15.12
CA VAL A 270 4.58 0.28 15.48
C VAL A 270 3.92 0.35 16.86
N ASP A 271 4.63 0.89 17.85
CA ASP A 271 4.08 1.15 19.20
C ASP A 271 2.84 2.04 19.15
N GLY A 272 2.84 3.06 18.29
CA GLY A 272 1.70 3.94 18.07
C GLY A 272 0.47 3.19 17.56
N ALA A 273 0.67 2.30 16.57
CA ALA A 273 -0.37 1.44 16.03
C ALA A 273 -0.93 0.48 17.09
N TYR A 274 -0.06 -0.16 17.87
CA TYR A 274 -0.47 -1.05 18.97
C TYR A 274 -1.31 -0.33 20.03
N ARG A 275 -0.88 0.87 20.46
CA ARG A 275 -1.65 1.69 21.41
C ARG A 275 -3.01 2.12 20.85
N PHE A 276 -3.11 2.37 19.56
CA PHE A 276 -4.39 2.66 18.92
C PHE A 276 -5.35 1.47 18.99
N LEU A 277 -4.91 0.26 18.66
CA LEU A 277 -5.74 -0.95 18.75
C LEU A 277 -6.19 -1.23 20.19
N LYS A 278 -5.32 -1.03 21.17
CA LYS A 278 -5.70 -1.11 22.60
C LYS A 278 -6.76 -0.09 23.00
N ARG A 279 -6.71 1.13 22.44
CA ARG A 279 -7.75 2.15 22.69
C ARG A 279 -9.09 1.76 22.06
N LEU A 280 -9.06 1.23 20.83
CA LEU A 280 -10.26 0.72 20.17
C LEU A 280 -10.91 -0.39 21.02
N TRP A 281 -10.13 -1.38 21.42
CA TRP A 281 -10.60 -2.45 22.29
C TRP A 281 -11.23 -1.91 23.58
N LYS A 282 -10.51 -1.03 24.28
CA LYS A 282 -10.98 -0.42 25.52
C LYS A 282 -12.29 0.35 25.33
N GLN A 283 -12.44 1.07 24.23
CA GLN A 283 -13.65 1.87 23.98
C GLN A 283 -14.87 0.98 23.77
N VAL A 284 -14.72 -0.08 22.97
CA VAL A 284 -15.79 -1.08 22.78
C VAL A 284 -16.10 -1.80 24.08
N TYR A 285 -15.07 -2.28 24.81
CA TYR A 285 -15.26 -2.95 26.10
C TYR A 285 -16.00 -2.07 27.10
N THR A 286 -15.60 -0.79 27.24
CA THR A 286 -16.27 0.15 28.16
C THR A 286 -17.74 0.37 27.78
N HIS A 287 -18.04 0.50 26.49
CA HIS A 287 -19.44 0.63 26.02
C HIS A 287 -20.28 -0.58 26.40
N LEU A 288 -19.74 -1.78 26.21
CA LEU A 288 -20.43 -3.05 26.47
C LEU A 288 -20.65 -3.36 27.96
N GLN A 289 -19.92 -2.71 28.89
CA GLN A 289 -20.15 -2.86 30.34
C GLN A 289 -21.58 -2.45 30.75
N HIS A 290 -22.23 -1.62 29.94
CA HIS A 290 -23.62 -1.20 30.12
C HIS A 290 -24.62 -1.99 29.28
N GLY A 291 -24.19 -3.09 28.67
CA GLY A 291 -24.98 -3.95 27.77
C GLY A 291 -24.99 -3.47 26.33
N ILE A 292 -25.46 -4.33 25.43
CA ILE A 292 -25.61 -4.06 24.01
C ILE A 292 -26.82 -3.16 23.77
N VAL A 293 -26.70 -2.20 22.86
CA VAL A 293 -27.80 -1.32 22.44
C VAL A 293 -28.25 -1.70 21.04
N ARG A 294 -29.55 -1.92 20.87
CA ARG A 294 -30.11 -1.99 19.52
C ARG A 294 -30.30 -0.56 19.00
N ILE A 295 -29.66 -0.25 17.87
CA ILE A 295 -29.75 1.09 17.27
C ILE A 295 -31.19 1.41 16.93
N ASP A 296 -31.70 2.52 17.48
CA ASP A 296 -33.04 3.07 17.23
C ASP A 296 -32.90 4.41 16.48
N PRO A 297 -33.28 4.47 15.18
CA PRO A 297 -33.27 5.70 14.41
C PRO A 297 -34.12 6.84 14.99
N ALA A 298 -35.16 6.54 15.79
CA ALA A 298 -35.98 7.58 16.40
C ALA A 298 -35.16 8.42 17.40
N LEU A 299 -34.17 7.84 18.07
CA LEU A 299 -33.34 8.55 19.01
C LEU A 299 -32.39 9.58 18.32
N HIS A 300 -32.17 9.48 17.01
CA HIS A 300 -31.42 10.48 16.27
C HIS A 300 -32.09 11.86 16.25
N GLN A 301 -33.42 11.89 16.43
CA GLN A 301 -34.22 13.13 16.53
C GLN A 301 -33.99 13.87 17.86
N THR A 302 -33.59 13.15 18.90
CA THR A 302 -33.43 13.67 20.27
C THR A 302 -31.99 14.01 20.64
N LEU A 303 -31.04 13.95 19.67
CA LEU A 303 -29.64 14.26 19.89
C LEU A 303 -29.45 15.73 20.28
N THR A 304 -28.59 15.97 21.27
CA THR A 304 -28.09 17.32 21.56
C THR A 304 -27.26 17.88 20.42
N PRO A 305 -27.01 19.19 20.34
CA PRO A 305 -26.16 19.76 19.29
C PRO A 305 -24.77 19.09 19.22
N GLU A 306 -24.16 18.77 20.36
CA GLU A 306 -22.86 18.09 20.45
C GLU A 306 -22.93 16.67 19.87
N LEU A 307 -23.97 15.91 20.20
CA LEU A 307 -24.18 14.56 19.67
C LEU A 307 -24.54 14.58 18.17
N LYS A 308 -25.27 15.60 17.70
CA LYS A 308 -25.53 15.81 16.27
C LYS A 308 -24.24 16.09 15.51
N ALA A 309 -23.37 16.94 16.06
CA ALA A 309 -22.05 17.21 15.46
C ALA A 309 -21.18 15.94 15.39
N LEU A 310 -21.22 15.11 16.44
CA LEU A 310 -20.49 13.85 16.48
C LEU A 310 -21.07 12.82 15.48
N ARG A 311 -22.38 12.73 15.32
CA ARG A 311 -23.02 11.89 14.30
C ARG A 311 -22.70 12.39 12.89
N CYS A 312 -22.68 13.70 12.68
CA CYS A 312 -22.20 14.30 11.43
C CYS A 312 -20.76 13.88 11.13
N GLN A 313 -19.85 13.98 12.12
CA GLN A 313 -18.47 13.53 11.97
C GLN A 313 -18.39 12.02 11.66
N LEU A 314 -19.19 11.17 12.29
CA LEU A 314 -19.27 9.75 11.97
C LEU A 314 -19.54 9.53 10.48
N HIS A 315 -20.61 10.12 9.94
CA HIS A 315 -20.99 9.87 8.55
C HIS A 315 -20.04 10.55 7.55
N GLN A 316 -19.44 11.69 7.88
CA GLN A 316 -18.32 12.26 7.12
C GLN A 316 -17.10 11.33 7.11
N THR A 317 -16.82 10.65 8.24
CA THR A 317 -15.75 9.65 8.32
C THR A 317 -16.08 8.43 7.45
N VAL A 318 -17.32 7.92 7.48
CA VAL A 318 -17.75 6.83 6.59
C VAL A 318 -17.53 7.20 5.11
N ALA A 319 -18.02 8.37 4.69
CA ALA A 319 -17.85 8.84 3.32
C ALA A 319 -16.37 8.99 2.93
N LYS A 320 -15.57 9.61 3.81
CA LYS A 320 -14.13 9.83 3.58
C LYS A 320 -13.35 8.52 3.49
N VAL A 321 -13.56 7.60 4.44
CA VAL A 321 -12.86 6.30 4.45
C VAL A 321 -13.22 5.50 3.22
N SER A 322 -14.49 5.49 2.81
CA SER A 322 -14.93 4.82 1.59
C SER A 322 -14.20 5.36 0.35
N ASP A 323 -14.12 6.68 0.17
CA ASP A 323 -13.39 7.30 -0.94
C ASP A 323 -11.87 7.06 -0.88
N ASP A 324 -11.30 7.14 0.32
CA ASP A 324 -9.86 6.92 0.54
C ASP A 324 -9.43 5.46 0.26
N LEU A 325 -10.29 4.46 0.57
CA LEU A 325 -10.00 3.05 0.31
C LEU A 325 -10.27 2.65 -1.14
N ASP A 326 -11.41 3.03 -1.68
CA ASP A 326 -11.89 2.58 -3.00
C ASP A 326 -11.18 3.30 -4.15
N ARG A 327 -11.20 4.62 -4.14
CA ARG A 327 -10.76 5.45 -5.26
C ARG A 327 -9.34 6.01 -5.12
N ARG A 328 -9.00 6.49 -3.92
CA ARG A 328 -7.76 7.26 -3.71
C ARG A 328 -6.58 6.39 -3.27
N HIS A 329 -6.84 5.23 -2.72
CA HIS A 329 -5.84 4.34 -2.09
C HIS A 329 -4.93 5.07 -1.08
N THR A 330 -5.52 6.01 -0.31
CA THR A 330 -4.84 6.79 0.73
C THR A 330 -5.19 6.24 2.11
N PHE A 331 -4.72 5.04 2.40
CA PHE A 331 -5.08 4.29 3.61
C PHE A 331 -4.71 5.03 4.89
N ASN A 332 -3.61 5.76 4.88
CA ASN A 332 -3.16 6.57 6.02
C ASN A 332 -4.18 7.66 6.40
N THR A 333 -4.80 8.33 5.43
CA THR A 333 -5.82 9.36 5.70
C THR A 333 -7.15 8.76 6.14
N ALA A 334 -7.49 7.57 5.65
CA ALA A 334 -8.64 6.80 6.13
C ALA A 334 -8.50 6.44 7.62
N ILE A 335 -7.34 5.88 8.00
CA ILE A 335 -7.03 5.53 9.39
C ILE A 335 -7.03 6.77 10.28
N ALA A 336 -6.44 7.88 9.83
CA ALA A 336 -6.43 9.15 10.57
C ALA A 336 -7.85 9.66 10.85
N ALA A 337 -8.76 9.58 9.87
CA ALA A 337 -10.14 10.00 10.05
C ALA A 337 -10.86 9.15 11.12
N VAL A 338 -10.63 7.84 11.16
CA VAL A 338 -11.15 6.97 12.22
C VAL A 338 -10.54 7.33 13.58
N MET A 339 -9.25 7.62 13.65
CA MET A 339 -8.59 8.06 14.90
C MET A 339 -9.19 9.35 15.45
N GLU A 340 -9.48 10.32 14.58
CA GLU A 340 -10.13 11.59 14.94
C GLU A 340 -11.55 11.36 15.45
N LEU A 341 -12.35 10.53 14.78
CA LEU A 341 -13.68 10.15 15.23
C LEU A 341 -13.64 9.50 16.62
N MET A 342 -12.75 8.53 16.84
CA MET A 342 -12.57 7.88 18.15
C MET A 342 -12.19 8.87 19.26
N ASN A 343 -11.38 9.87 18.96
CA ASN A 343 -11.04 10.93 19.93
C ASN A 343 -12.27 11.80 20.27
N GLY A 344 -13.15 12.06 19.32
CA GLY A 344 -14.44 12.73 19.54
C GLY A 344 -15.36 11.91 20.44
N LEU A 345 -15.54 10.63 20.12
CA LEU A 345 -16.35 9.68 20.89
C LEU A 345 -15.88 9.52 22.34
N ALA A 346 -14.57 9.49 22.55
CA ALA A 346 -13.98 9.35 23.90
C ALA A 346 -14.33 10.52 24.84
N LYS A 347 -14.64 11.70 24.31
CA LYS A 347 -15.03 12.90 25.07
C LYS A 347 -16.53 12.94 25.38
N SER A 348 -17.35 12.14 24.67
CA SER A 348 -18.80 12.20 24.66
C SER A 348 -19.45 10.96 25.28
N GLN A 349 -18.89 10.43 26.36
CA GLN A 349 -19.41 9.25 27.07
C GLN A 349 -20.60 9.59 27.96
N GLY A 350 -21.80 9.70 27.36
CA GLY A 350 -23.06 9.82 28.08
C GLY A 350 -23.69 8.45 28.38
N ALA A 351 -24.39 8.37 29.54
CA ALA A 351 -25.15 7.16 29.93
C ALA A 351 -26.62 7.19 29.48
N ASP A 352 -27.06 8.32 28.93
CA ASP A 352 -28.42 8.47 28.43
C ASP A 352 -28.67 7.64 27.15
N PRO A 353 -29.92 7.30 26.85
CA PRO A 353 -30.24 6.44 25.71
C PRO A 353 -29.75 6.97 24.35
N ALA A 354 -29.80 8.28 24.12
CA ALA A 354 -29.38 8.89 22.86
C ALA A 354 -27.87 8.83 22.67
N SER A 355 -27.09 9.13 23.70
CA SER A 355 -25.63 8.98 23.71
C SER A 355 -25.20 7.54 23.48
N ARG A 356 -25.83 6.59 24.15
CA ARG A 356 -25.52 5.17 24.00
C ARG A 356 -25.90 4.62 22.60
N ASN A 357 -27.03 5.07 22.05
CA ASN A 357 -27.44 4.73 20.69
C ASN A 357 -26.42 5.19 19.65
N LEU A 358 -25.97 6.46 19.76
CA LEU A 358 -24.94 7.00 18.88
C LEU A 358 -23.58 6.27 19.05
N MET A 359 -23.20 5.94 20.29
CA MET A 359 -21.96 5.20 20.54
C MET A 359 -21.98 3.82 19.87
N GLN A 360 -23.11 3.08 19.98
CA GLN A 360 -23.27 1.79 19.30
C GLN A 360 -23.15 1.94 17.78
N GLU A 361 -23.90 2.90 17.18
CA GLU A 361 -23.83 3.21 15.74
C GLU A 361 -22.40 3.50 15.31
N ALA A 362 -21.68 4.32 16.07
CA ALA A 362 -20.32 4.72 15.76
C ALA A 362 -19.32 3.54 15.86
N LEU A 363 -19.42 2.73 16.90
CA LEU A 363 -18.49 1.59 17.10
C LEU A 363 -18.74 0.49 16.06
N GLU A 364 -19.99 0.18 15.69
CA GLU A 364 -20.29 -0.74 14.60
C GLU A 364 -19.67 -0.24 13.28
N ASN A 365 -19.84 1.04 12.95
CA ASN A 365 -19.24 1.61 11.74
C ASN A 365 -17.71 1.62 11.78
N ILE A 366 -17.06 1.98 12.90
CA ILE A 366 -15.61 1.98 13.06
C ILE A 366 -15.04 0.57 12.83
N VAL A 367 -15.65 -0.46 13.40
CA VAL A 367 -15.22 -1.84 13.26
C VAL A 367 -15.34 -2.29 11.79
N LEU A 368 -16.44 -1.97 11.11
CA LEU A 368 -16.62 -2.26 9.69
C LEU A 368 -15.58 -1.53 8.82
N LEU A 369 -15.37 -0.22 9.06
CA LEU A 369 -14.40 0.59 8.31
C LEU A 369 -12.95 0.10 8.46
N LEU A 370 -12.61 -0.41 9.65
CA LEU A 370 -11.26 -0.91 9.93
C LEU A 370 -11.07 -2.38 9.54
N SER A 371 -12.13 -3.14 9.29
CA SER A 371 -12.05 -4.58 9.05
C SER A 371 -11.13 -5.00 7.89
N PRO A 372 -10.99 -4.27 6.76
CA PRO A 372 -10.03 -4.62 5.72
C PRO A 372 -8.58 -4.42 6.15
N ILE A 373 -8.34 -3.56 7.14
CA ILE A 373 -7.01 -3.17 7.61
C ILE A 373 -6.57 -4.07 8.76
N VAL A 374 -7.42 -4.22 9.79
CA VAL A 374 -7.14 -4.97 11.03
C VAL A 374 -8.24 -6.02 11.30
N PRO A 375 -8.30 -7.06 10.47
CA PRO A 375 -9.44 -7.99 10.44
C PRO A 375 -9.62 -8.78 11.73
N HIS A 376 -8.56 -9.18 12.42
CA HIS A 376 -8.67 -10.07 13.57
C HIS A 376 -9.32 -9.37 14.77
N ILE A 377 -8.82 -8.18 15.14
CA ILE A 377 -9.42 -7.40 16.23
C ILE A 377 -10.85 -6.96 15.88
N CYS A 378 -11.10 -6.58 14.62
CA CYS A 378 -12.44 -6.18 14.19
C CYS A 378 -13.43 -7.35 14.25
N HIS A 379 -13.03 -8.55 13.84
CA HIS A 379 -13.86 -9.74 13.93
C HIS A 379 -14.25 -10.05 15.41
N GLU A 380 -13.28 -10.00 16.32
CA GLU A 380 -13.55 -10.26 17.73
C GLU A 380 -14.45 -9.18 18.36
N LEU A 381 -14.19 -7.89 18.07
CA LEU A 381 -15.02 -6.79 18.55
C LEU A 381 -16.43 -6.83 17.98
N TRP A 382 -16.60 -7.27 16.74
CA TRP A 382 -17.92 -7.41 16.11
C TRP A 382 -18.77 -8.47 16.77
N ARG A 383 -18.19 -9.62 17.11
CA ARG A 383 -18.88 -10.69 17.82
C ARG A 383 -19.49 -10.22 19.15
N GLU A 384 -18.79 -9.32 19.83
CA GLU A 384 -19.23 -8.73 21.10
C GLU A 384 -20.28 -7.61 20.88
N LEU A 385 -20.10 -6.76 19.86
CA LEU A 385 -21.01 -5.64 19.55
C LEU A 385 -22.33 -6.12 18.94
N LYS A 386 -22.31 -7.20 18.16
CA LYS A 386 -23.45 -7.68 17.37
C LYS A 386 -23.50 -9.22 17.33
N PRO A 387 -23.75 -9.85 18.48
CA PRO A 387 -23.77 -11.31 18.58
C PRO A 387 -24.75 -11.95 17.57
N GLY A 388 -24.34 -13.09 17.02
CA GLY A 388 -25.14 -13.85 16.06
C GLY A 388 -25.08 -13.36 14.62
N THR A 389 -24.17 -12.42 14.31
CA THR A 389 -23.86 -11.98 12.94
C THR A 389 -22.38 -12.07 12.66
N GLU A 390 -22.01 -12.37 11.41
CA GLU A 390 -20.61 -12.42 10.99
C GLU A 390 -20.17 -11.07 10.40
N LEU A 391 -18.97 -10.61 10.76
CA LEU A 391 -18.41 -9.33 10.30
C LEU A 391 -18.31 -9.25 8.77
N PHE A 392 -17.80 -10.32 8.15
CA PHE A 392 -17.54 -10.33 6.70
C PHE A 392 -18.78 -10.50 5.83
N ASP A 393 -19.90 -10.85 6.44
CA ASP A 393 -21.22 -10.90 5.78
C ASP A 393 -21.95 -9.56 5.82
N GLN A 394 -21.39 -8.57 6.53
CA GLN A 394 -22.00 -7.25 6.62
C GLN A 394 -21.73 -6.42 5.38
N PRO A 395 -22.72 -5.67 4.89
CA PRO A 395 -22.47 -4.71 3.82
C PRO A 395 -21.55 -3.58 4.29
N TRP A 396 -20.78 -3.04 3.33
CA TRP A 396 -19.97 -1.86 3.61
C TRP A 396 -20.83 -0.68 4.09
N PRO A 397 -20.40 0.06 5.14
CA PRO A 397 -21.20 1.15 5.70
C PRO A 397 -21.50 2.25 4.68
N GLN A 398 -22.73 2.74 4.71
CA GLN A 398 -23.15 3.85 3.87
C GLN A 398 -23.30 5.13 4.69
N ALA A 399 -22.80 6.24 4.14
CA ALA A 399 -22.93 7.53 4.80
C ALA A 399 -24.39 8.02 4.78
N ASP A 400 -24.91 8.41 5.94
CA ASP A 400 -26.20 9.09 6.04
C ASP A 400 -26.05 10.57 5.68
N ASN A 401 -26.49 10.94 4.46
CA ASN A 401 -26.42 12.31 3.97
C ASN A 401 -27.23 13.28 4.83
N THR A 402 -28.29 12.83 5.49
CA THR A 402 -29.11 13.69 6.35
C THR A 402 -28.37 14.05 7.64
N ALA A 403 -27.56 13.15 8.16
CA ALA A 403 -26.70 13.42 9.31
C ALA A 403 -25.54 14.38 8.97
N MET A 404 -25.15 14.47 7.70
CA MET A 404 -24.07 15.34 7.25
C MET A 404 -24.52 16.77 6.92
N VAL A 405 -25.80 17.03 6.93
CA VAL A 405 -26.32 18.41 6.78
C VAL A 405 -25.96 19.18 8.04
N GLN A 406 -25.07 20.14 7.90
CA GLN A 406 -24.72 21.08 8.96
C GLN A 406 -25.56 22.34 8.76
N ASP A 407 -26.40 22.64 9.75
CA ASP A 407 -27.13 23.89 9.81
C ASP A 407 -26.18 25.05 10.19
N GLU A 408 -25.05 24.73 10.82
CA GLU A 408 -24.03 25.70 11.25
C GLU A 408 -22.67 25.35 10.65
N ILE A 409 -21.89 26.40 10.34
CA ILE A 409 -20.49 26.28 9.93
C ILE A 409 -19.60 26.97 10.96
N LYS A 410 -18.45 26.36 11.20
CA LYS A 410 -17.42 26.88 12.08
C LYS A 410 -16.46 27.76 11.27
N LEU A 411 -16.36 29.04 11.63
CA LEU A 411 -15.44 29.97 11.00
C LEU A 411 -14.30 30.32 11.95
N ILE A 412 -13.08 30.33 11.45
CA ILE A 412 -11.90 30.79 12.16
C ILE A 412 -11.91 32.31 12.20
N VAL A 413 -11.70 32.90 13.39
CA VAL A 413 -11.56 34.35 13.53
C VAL A 413 -10.09 34.72 13.75
N GLN A 414 -9.60 35.57 12.88
CA GLN A 414 -8.26 36.16 12.95
C GLN A 414 -8.34 37.62 13.33
N VAL A 415 -7.34 38.11 14.08
CA VAL A 415 -7.10 39.54 14.30
C VAL A 415 -5.71 39.83 13.76
N ASN A 416 -5.63 40.77 12.79
CA ASN A 416 -4.39 41.09 12.06
C ASN A 416 -3.68 39.83 11.50
N GLY A 417 -4.45 38.87 10.93
CA GLY A 417 -3.94 37.64 10.32
C GLY A 417 -3.53 36.53 11.32
N LYS A 418 -3.64 36.73 12.64
CA LYS A 418 -3.33 35.76 13.66
C LYS A 418 -4.62 35.13 14.22
N LEU A 419 -4.68 33.80 14.31
CA LEU A 419 -5.80 33.08 14.92
C LEU A 419 -6.06 33.56 16.34
N ARG A 420 -7.31 33.95 16.63
CA ARG A 420 -7.71 34.47 17.95
C ARG A 420 -9.01 33.90 18.51
N GLY A 421 -9.79 33.20 17.68
CA GLY A 421 -11.02 32.55 18.10
C GLY A 421 -11.68 31.80 16.98
N GLU A 422 -12.84 31.23 17.32
CA GLU A 422 -13.70 30.49 16.40
C GLU A 422 -15.15 30.88 16.69
N ILE A 423 -15.98 30.97 15.66
CA ILE A 423 -17.41 31.25 15.77
C ILE A 423 -18.21 30.20 15.03
N ASN A 424 -19.38 29.83 15.55
CA ASN A 424 -20.38 29.04 14.84
C ASN A 424 -21.44 29.99 14.27
N VAL A 425 -21.73 29.88 13.01
CA VAL A 425 -22.77 30.64 12.32
C VAL A 425 -23.59 29.72 11.45
N THR A 426 -24.86 30.03 11.22
CA THR A 426 -25.67 29.23 10.30
C THR A 426 -25.07 29.26 8.89
N LYS A 427 -25.22 28.17 8.13
CA LYS A 427 -24.67 28.05 6.77
C LYS A 427 -25.12 29.18 5.86
N ASP A 428 -26.33 29.69 6.10
CA ASP A 428 -26.95 30.76 5.35
C ASP A 428 -26.74 32.15 6.00
N ALA A 429 -25.86 32.23 7.01
CA ALA A 429 -25.57 33.50 7.70
C ALA A 429 -25.08 34.56 6.72
N GLY A 430 -25.77 35.67 6.66
CA GLY A 430 -25.33 36.82 5.91
C GLY A 430 -24.02 37.40 6.50
N LYS A 431 -23.34 38.20 5.70
CA LYS A 431 -22.05 38.82 6.08
C LYS A 431 -22.16 39.57 7.41
N ASP A 432 -23.23 40.34 7.62
CA ASP A 432 -23.46 41.13 8.84
C ASP A 432 -23.60 40.26 10.10
N ALA A 433 -24.28 39.09 9.99
CA ALA A 433 -24.41 38.16 11.09
C ALA A 433 -23.06 37.48 11.44
N ILE A 434 -22.24 37.18 10.43
CA ILE A 434 -20.89 36.64 10.60
C ILE A 434 -19.97 37.64 11.28
N GLU A 435 -20.01 38.92 10.82
CA GLU A 435 -19.23 40.01 11.40
C GLU A 435 -19.63 40.27 12.84
N HIS A 436 -20.94 40.27 13.13
CA HIS A 436 -21.44 40.46 14.49
C HIS A 436 -20.99 39.31 15.42
N ALA A 437 -21.12 38.06 14.99
CA ALA A 437 -20.67 36.89 15.76
C ALA A 437 -19.15 36.95 16.04
N ALA A 438 -18.36 37.41 15.07
CA ALA A 438 -16.92 37.55 15.24
C ALA A 438 -16.54 38.68 16.23
N LEU A 439 -17.28 39.80 16.21
CA LEU A 439 -17.04 40.95 17.08
C LEU A 439 -17.55 40.73 18.51
N THR A 440 -18.49 39.80 18.71
CA THR A 440 -19.04 39.48 20.05
C THR A 440 -18.35 38.29 20.72
N ASN A 441 -17.43 37.62 20.04
CA ASN A 441 -16.72 36.48 20.62
C ASN A 441 -15.75 36.95 21.72
N GLU A 442 -15.93 36.42 22.94
CA GLU A 442 -15.15 36.80 24.13
C GLU A 442 -13.64 36.66 23.97
N HIS A 443 -13.17 35.62 23.27
CA HIS A 443 -11.76 35.44 23.02
C HIS A 443 -11.20 36.45 22.04
N VAL A 444 -11.97 36.81 21.02
CA VAL A 444 -11.60 37.80 20.01
C VAL A 444 -11.58 39.20 20.59
N LEU A 445 -12.56 39.54 21.42
CA LEU A 445 -12.66 40.84 22.11
C LEU A 445 -11.39 41.22 22.86
N LYS A 446 -10.74 40.28 23.54
CA LYS A 446 -9.47 40.51 24.26
C LYS A 446 -8.34 41.03 23.37
N PHE A 447 -8.40 40.77 22.08
CA PHE A 447 -7.38 41.23 21.12
C PHE A 447 -7.79 42.48 20.30
N ILE A 448 -9.05 42.87 20.44
CA ILE A 448 -9.59 44.10 19.82
C ILE A 448 -9.66 45.25 20.85
N GLU A 449 -9.69 44.94 22.14
CA GLU A 449 -9.91 45.87 23.25
C GLU A 449 -9.00 47.10 23.16
N GLY A 450 -9.61 48.29 23.05
CA GLY A 450 -8.90 49.56 22.92
C GLY A 450 -8.44 49.96 21.52
N GLN A 451 -8.74 49.17 20.48
CA GLN A 451 -8.37 49.46 19.11
C GLN A 451 -9.60 49.63 18.22
N ALA A 452 -9.57 50.62 17.33
CA ALA A 452 -10.64 50.80 16.37
C ALA A 452 -10.57 49.79 15.22
N VAL A 453 -11.66 49.07 14.96
CA VAL A 453 -11.74 48.13 13.83
C VAL A 453 -11.74 48.91 12.53
N LYS A 454 -10.71 48.75 11.71
CA LYS A 454 -10.55 49.40 10.41
C LYS A 454 -11.28 48.67 9.29
N LYS A 455 -11.25 47.33 9.33
CA LYS A 455 -11.85 46.51 8.28
C LYS A 455 -12.11 45.07 8.79
N ILE A 456 -13.22 44.46 8.33
CA ILE A 456 -13.51 43.08 8.51
C ILE A 456 -13.54 42.39 7.14
N ILE A 457 -12.82 41.29 6.99
CA ILE A 457 -12.74 40.53 5.76
C ILE A 457 -13.34 39.16 6.04
N VAL A 458 -14.49 38.89 5.47
CA VAL A 458 -15.16 37.59 5.56
C VAL A 458 -14.80 36.76 4.31
N VAL A 459 -14.18 35.61 4.53
CA VAL A 459 -13.96 34.59 3.48
C VAL A 459 -15.02 33.52 3.67
N PRO A 460 -16.03 33.44 2.81
CA PRO A 460 -17.15 32.53 2.98
C PRO A 460 -16.71 31.09 3.24
N GLY A 461 -17.31 30.46 4.24
CA GLY A 461 -17.02 29.07 4.61
C GLY A 461 -15.64 28.80 5.19
N ARG A 462 -14.78 29.82 5.42
CA ARG A 462 -13.39 29.60 5.88
C ARG A 462 -12.99 30.40 7.10
N LEU A 463 -13.01 31.72 7.01
CA LEU A 463 -12.51 32.55 8.10
C LEU A 463 -13.05 33.99 8.05
N VAL A 464 -12.95 34.67 9.19
CA VAL A 464 -13.15 36.11 9.33
C VAL A 464 -11.83 36.71 9.80
N ASN A 465 -11.33 37.75 9.13
CA ASN A 465 -10.15 38.47 9.59
C ASN A 465 -10.52 39.92 9.94
N ILE A 466 -10.31 40.26 11.20
CA ILE A 466 -10.54 41.60 11.76
C ILE A 466 -9.21 42.35 11.72
N VAL A 467 -9.19 43.50 11.08
CA VAL A 467 -8.03 44.41 11.03
C VAL A 467 -8.30 45.59 11.98
N VAL A 468 -7.47 45.72 12.97
CA VAL A 468 -7.49 46.79 13.97
C VAL A 468 -6.28 47.70 13.84
#